data_b9e7abfb302a7d5130cfe883fd8ed3c4
#
_entry.id   b9e7abfb302a7d5130cfe883fd8ed3c4
#
_cell.length_a   1.000
_cell.length_b   1.000
_cell.length_c   1.000
_cell.angle_alpha   90.00
_cell.angle_beta   90.00
_cell.angle_gamma   90.00
#
_symmetry.space_group_name_H-M   'P 1'
#
loop_
_entity.id
_entity.type
_entity.pdbx_description
1 polymer ?
#
loop_
_entity_poly.entity_id
_entity_poly.type
_entity_poly.pdbx_seq_one_letter_code
_entity_poly.pdbx_strand_id
1 'polypeptide(L)'
;MVKVLVLYVFHKFNDSVDHFFKHCIFRDENIDFLIIANDINFKFNLVNLPEYVMTMVRKNIGRDFGGWSEGLLKDQLYEKYDKFIFANSTIMGPFIKDNTRWTDYYINGLQDNIKLFGSTINNAYHSHVQTYIFSLDKEALAYLIEIGKFSITKYLRSAREAQNNEILISKDITDKGWNIGCLLKCYQGIDFTFKNKAKKDYGDKLHTDIMYEKYRNVLWNEYEVVFIKGNRIKVTSSLIR
;
A
#
# COMPACT_ATOMS: atom_id res chain seq x y z
N MET A 1 7.13 -22.14 3.33
CA MET A 1 5.90 -21.28 3.48
C MET A 1 6.28 -19.86 3.15
N VAL A 2 5.42 -19.12 2.47
CA VAL A 2 5.66 -17.70 2.09
C VAL A 2 5.55 -16.83 3.34
N LYS A 3 6.61 -16.08 3.66
CA LYS A 3 6.63 -15.14 4.79
C LYS A 3 6.29 -13.73 4.32
N VAL A 4 5.42 -13.06 5.06
CA VAL A 4 4.88 -11.74 4.73
C VAL A 4 5.22 -10.74 5.84
N LEU A 5 5.68 -9.55 5.44
CA LEU A 5 5.83 -8.41 6.35
C LEU A 5 4.80 -7.34 6.00
N VAL A 6 4.01 -6.94 6.98
CA VAL A 6 3.11 -5.79 6.90
C VAL A 6 3.79 -4.59 7.56
N LEU A 7 4.03 -3.52 6.81
CA LEU A 7 4.59 -2.27 7.31
C LEU A 7 3.52 -1.20 7.34
N TYR A 8 3.08 -0.82 8.53
CA TYR A 8 2.12 0.25 8.72
C TYR A 8 2.80 1.50 9.29
N VAL A 9 2.67 2.63 8.61
CA VAL A 9 3.29 3.89 9.01
C VAL A 9 2.23 4.96 9.36
N PHE A 10 2.46 5.69 10.44
CA PHE A 10 1.65 6.85 10.82
C PHE A 10 2.52 7.98 11.37
N HIS A 11 1.99 9.21 11.34
CA HIS A 11 2.65 10.38 11.92
C HIS A 11 1.97 10.86 13.20
N LYS A 12 0.63 10.89 13.22
CA LYS A 12 -0.15 11.26 14.39
C LYS A 12 -1.09 10.13 14.74
N PHE A 13 -1.12 9.78 16.03
CA PHE A 13 -2.10 8.84 16.55
C PHE A 13 -3.49 9.48 16.52
N ASN A 14 -4.44 8.79 15.94
CA ASN A 14 -5.84 9.20 15.80
C ASN A 14 -6.74 7.97 15.69
N ASP A 15 -8.04 8.18 15.52
CA ASP A 15 -9.04 7.09 15.46
C ASP A 15 -8.76 6.09 14.34
N SER A 16 -8.23 6.53 13.19
CA SER A 16 -7.89 5.61 12.09
C SER A 16 -6.72 4.70 12.45
N VAL A 17 -5.72 5.22 13.19
CA VAL A 17 -4.58 4.43 13.69
C VAL A 17 -5.05 3.45 14.76
N ASP A 18 -5.86 3.90 15.70
CA ASP A 18 -6.44 3.07 16.74
C ASP A 18 -7.32 1.95 16.15
N HIS A 19 -8.12 2.29 15.14
CA HIS A 19 -8.91 1.32 14.39
C HIS A 19 -8.04 0.25 13.71
N PHE A 20 -6.95 0.65 13.06
CA PHE A 20 -6.01 -0.30 12.45
C PHE A 20 -5.41 -1.24 13.50
N PHE A 21 -5.00 -0.71 14.66
CA PHE A 21 -4.44 -1.52 15.74
C PHE A 21 -5.43 -2.56 16.27
N LYS A 22 -6.70 -2.19 16.39
CA LYS A 22 -7.75 -3.05 16.94
C LYS A 22 -8.29 -4.09 15.97
N HIS A 23 -8.33 -3.77 14.65
CA HIS A 23 -9.08 -4.55 13.68
C HIS A 23 -8.26 -5.11 12.52
N CYS A 24 -7.03 -4.61 12.31
CA CYS A 24 -6.21 -5.06 11.19
C CYS A 24 -5.03 -5.93 11.62
N ILE A 25 -4.63 -5.89 12.89
CA ILE A 25 -3.54 -6.69 13.43
C ILE A 25 -4.09 -8.01 13.97
N PHE A 26 -3.48 -9.10 13.57
CA PHE A 26 -3.82 -10.45 14.01
C PHE A 26 -2.56 -11.31 14.13
N ARG A 27 -2.64 -12.41 14.89
CA ARG A 27 -1.54 -13.35 15.01
C ARG A 27 -1.59 -14.37 13.88
N ASP A 28 -0.44 -14.58 13.22
CA ASP A 28 -0.25 -15.59 12.19
C ASP A 28 1.21 -16.07 12.20
N GLU A 29 1.46 -17.31 11.82
CA GLU A 29 2.82 -17.89 11.81
C GLU A 29 3.68 -17.39 10.64
N ASN A 30 3.04 -16.87 9.59
CA ASN A 30 3.70 -16.45 8.36
C ASN A 30 3.56 -14.94 8.08
N ILE A 31 2.84 -14.20 8.92
CA ILE A 31 2.58 -12.76 8.72
C ILE A 31 3.03 -12.00 9.97
N ASP A 32 4.03 -11.17 9.80
CA ASP A 32 4.53 -10.27 10.84
C ASP A 32 4.10 -8.84 10.55
N PHE A 33 3.91 -8.06 11.62
CA PHE A 33 3.54 -6.65 11.56
C PHE A 33 4.68 -5.79 12.11
N LEU A 34 5.08 -4.76 11.36
CA LEU A 34 5.95 -3.68 11.81
C LEU A 34 5.18 -2.37 11.80
N ILE A 35 4.93 -1.82 12.98
CA ILE A 35 4.24 -0.55 13.18
C ILE A 35 5.26 0.57 13.37
N ILE A 36 5.21 1.58 12.51
CA ILE A 36 6.19 2.65 12.43
C ILE A 36 5.54 3.98 12.79
N ALA A 37 5.96 4.56 13.90
CA ALA A 37 5.57 5.91 14.32
C ALA A 37 6.58 6.93 13.76
N ASN A 38 6.17 7.75 12.80
CA ASN A 38 6.92 8.90 12.30
C ASN A 38 6.79 10.11 13.27
N ASP A 39 6.87 9.83 14.57
CA ASP A 39 6.86 10.82 15.65
C ASP A 39 7.81 10.34 16.75
N ILE A 40 8.93 11.04 16.92
CA ILE A 40 9.97 10.67 17.89
C ILE A 40 9.48 10.68 19.35
N ASN A 41 8.39 11.37 19.61
CA ASN A 41 7.81 11.45 20.96
C ASN A 41 6.72 10.40 21.21
N PHE A 42 6.35 9.60 20.20
CA PHE A 42 5.33 8.60 20.34
C PHE A 42 5.79 7.46 21.25
N LYS A 43 4.90 7.02 22.15
CA LYS A 43 5.18 5.98 23.14
C LYS A 43 4.24 4.80 22.94
N PHE A 44 4.75 3.71 22.38
CA PHE A 44 3.97 2.49 22.15
C PHE A 44 3.44 1.82 23.41
N ASN A 45 4.09 2.02 24.56
CA ASN A 45 3.60 1.50 25.83
C ASN A 45 2.32 2.18 26.37
N LEU A 46 1.87 3.26 25.72
CA LEU A 46 0.60 3.93 26.04
C LEU A 46 -0.57 3.48 25.18
N VAL A 47 -0.34 2.59 24.21
CA VAL A 47 -1.36 2.04 23.32
C VAL A 47 -1.42 0.52 23.45
N ASN A 48 -2.61 -0.02 23.20
CA ASN A 48 -2.81 -1.47 23.30
C ASN A 48 -2.37 -2.14 21.98
N LEU A 49 -1.10 -2.56 21.93
CA LEU A 49 -0.57 -3.39 20.86
C LEU A 49 -0.15 -4.75 21.40
N PRO A 50 -0.42 -5.86 20.66
CA PRO A 50 0.07 -7.17 21.03
C PRO A 50 1.60 -7.24 21.07
N GLU A 51 2.17 -7.99 22.02
CA GLU A 51 3.63 -8.11 22.22
C GLU A 51 4.37 -8.70 21.00
N TYR A 52 3.68 -9.48 20.15
CA TYR A 52 4.27 -10.05 18.94
C TYR A 52 4.44 -9.05 17.80
N VAL A 53 3.93 -7.83 17.95
CA VAL A 53 4.04 -6.78 16.93
C VAL A 53 5.36 -6.04 17.08
N MET A 54 6.11 -5.98 16.00
CA MET A 54 7.33 -5.16 15.94
C MET A 54 6.97 -3.67 15.90
N THR A 55 7.72 -2.85 16.61
CA THR A 55 7.48 -1.41 16.65
C THR A 55 8.73 -0.60 16.38
N MET A 56 8.57 0.54 15.74
CA MET A 56 9.65 1.48 15.46
C MET A 56 9.17 2.92 15.69
N VAL A 57 9.98 3.70 16.42
CA VAL A 57 9.80 5.15 16.59
C VAL A 57 10.92 5.87 15.86
N ARG A 58 10.56 6.88 15.05
CA ARG A 58 11.53 7.66 14.28
C ARG A 58 11.09 9.11 14.04
N LYS A 59 12.01 9.96 13.60
CA LYS A 59 11.67 11.30 13.13
C LYS A 59 10.89 11.23 11.82
N ASN A 60 9.94 12.14 11.60
CA ASN A 60 9.20 12.22 10.34
C ASN A 60 10.05 12.82 9.20
N ILE A 61 11.01 12.07 8.72
CA ILE A 61 11.87 12.42 7.58
C ILE A 61 11.54 11.48 6.43
N GLY A 62 11.26 12.01 5.24
CA GLY A 62 10.90 11.20 4.07
C GLY A 62 9.47 10.68 4.06
N ARG A 63 8.61 11.16 4.98
CA ARG A 63 7.19 10.77 5.06
C ARG A 63 7.01 9.25 5.19
N ASP A 64 5.98 8.69 4.56
CA ASP A 64 5.68 7.27 4.61
C ASP A 64 6.81 6.43 4.00
N PHE A 65 7.34 6.84 2.85
CA PHE A 65 8.49 6.17 2.21
C PHE A 65 9.74 6.15 3.09
N GLY A 66 9.99 7.22 3.84
CA GLY A 66 11.08 7.26 4.81
C GLY A 66 10.89 6.25 5.93
N GLY A 67 9.66 6.12 6.43
CA GLY A 67 9.30 5.13 7.45
C GLY A 67 9.48 3.70 6.93
N TRP A 68 8.88 3.39 5.78
CA TRP A 68 9.01 2.07 5.17
C TRP A 68 10.46 1.71 4.83
N SER A 69 11.22 2.67 4.27
CA SER A 69 12.65 2.45 3.96
C SER A 69 13.46 2.11 5.20
N GLU A 70 13.29 2.86 6.29
CA GLU A 70 14.01 2.60 7.53
C GLU A 70 13.60 1.25 8.15
N GLY A 71 12.30 0.96 8.15
CA GLY A 71 11.79 -0.33 8.64
C GLY A 71 12.28 -1.54 7.85
N LEU A 72 12.44 -1.41 6.53
CA LEU A 72 12.94 -2.48 5.67
C LEU A 72 14.45 -2.66 5.76
N LEU A 73 15.19 -1.55 5.66
CA LEU A 73 16.64 -1.56 5.43
C LEU A 73 17.44 -1.62 6.73
N LYS A 74 16.85 -1.18 7.85
CA LYS A 74 17.46 -1.37 9.15
C LYS A 74 17.59 -2.85 9.45
N ASP A 75 18.78 -3.27 9.80
CA ASP A 75 19.12 -4.67 10.08
C ASP A 75 18.73 -5.64 8.95
N GLN A 76 18.60 -5.15 7.73
CA GLN A 76 18.25 -5.91 6.52
C GLN A 76 16.96 -6.76 6.72
N LEU A 77 15.96 -6.20 7.43
CA LEU A 77 14.75 -6.93 7.80
C LEU A 77 14.03 -7.54 6.58
N TYR A 78 14.05 -6.84 5.43
CA TYR A 78 13.41 -7.32 4.20
C TYR A 78 13.93 -8.67 3.69
N GLU A 79 15.14 -9.08 4.05
CA GLU A 79 15.70 -10.36 3.60
C GLU A 79 14.97 -11.59 4.18
N LYS A 80 14.27 -11.42 5.30
CA LYS A 80 13.57 -12.48 6.02
C LYS A 80 12.20 -12.81 5.44
N TYR A 81 11.69 -12.03 4.47
CA TYR A 81 10.34 -12.12 3.95
C TYR A 81 10.31 -12.29 2.43
N ASP A 82 9.21 -12.84 1.93
CA ASP A 82 8.99 -13.12 0.51
C ASP A 82 8.03 -12.11 -0.13
N LYS A 83 7.08 -11.59 0.65
CA LYS A 83 6.09 -10.59 0.22
C LYS A 83 5.94 -9.50 1.28
N PHE A 84 5.57 -8.32 0.82
CA PHE A 84 5.49 -7.12 1.65
C PHE A 84 4.16 -6.40 1.38
N ILE A 85 3.51 -5.95 2.45
CA ILE A 85 2.34 -5.07 2.36
C ILE A 85 2.69 -3.77 3.07
N PHE A 86 2.53 -2.67 2.36
CA PHE A 86 2.77 -1.31 2.84
C PHE A 86 1.44 -0.61 3.03
N ALA A 87 1.24 0.02 4.16
CA ALA A 87 0.06 0.80 4.44
C ALA A 87 0.39 2.06 5.25
N ASN A 88 -0.42 3.10 5.11
CA ASN A 88 -0.28 4.31 5.90
C ASN A 88 -1.58 4.68 6.62
N SER A 89 -1.52 5.63 7.55
CA SER A 89 -2.64 6.04 8.39
C SER A 89 -3.80 6.76 7.67
N THR A 90 -3.75 6.87 6.34
CA THR A 90 -4.87 7.41 5.58
C THR A 90 -5.88 6.35 5.16
N ILE A 91 -5.59 5.06 5.40
CA ILE A 91 -6.50 3.96 5.08
C ILE A 91 -7.68 3.89 6.05
N MET A 92 -8.81 3.44 5.55
CA MET A 92 -9.99 3.06 6.32
C MET A 92 -10.49 1.70 5.83
N GLY A 93 -10.82 0.81 6.74
CA GLY A 93 -11.18 -0.58 6.52
C GLY A 93 -10.55 -1.48 7.59
N PRO A 94 -10.50 -2.80 7.43
CA PRO A 94 -10.79 -3.52 6.19
C PRO A 94 -12.31 -3.72 5.99
N PHE A 95 -12.79 -3.51 4.78
CA PHE A 95 -14.15 -3.82 4.38
C PHE A 95 -14.18 -5.22 3.75
N ILE A 96 -14.56 -6.22 4.53
CA ILE A 96 -14.57 -7.63 4.16
C ILE A 96 -15.93 -8.22 4.48
N LYS A 97 -16.46 -9.07 3.61
CA LYS A 97 -17.78 -9.72 3.78
C LYS A 97 -17.69 -11.17 4.27
N ASP A 98 -16.53 -11.77 4.13
CA ASP A 98 -16.25 -13.17 4.47
C ASP A 98 -15.16 -13.26 5.54
N ASN A 99 -14.75 -14.47 5.88
CA ASN A 99 -13.71 -14.73 6.86
C ASN A 99 -12.27 -14.69 6.26
N THR A 100 -12.10 -14.18 5.05
CA THR A 100 -10.79 -14.05 4.40
C THR A 100 -9.98 -12.98 5.12
N ARG A 101 -8.73 -13.25 5.40
CA ARG A 101 -7.84 -12.24 5.98
C ARG A 101 -7.60 -11.13 4.96
N TRP A 102 -7.65 -9.89 5.39
CA TRP A 102 -7.46 -8.75 4.48
C TRP A 102 -6.10 -8.80 3.75
N THR A 103 -5.06 -9.36 4.37
CA THR A 103 -3.73 -9.54 3.79
C THR A 103 -3.75 -10.46 2.57
N ASP A 104 -4.62 -11.46 2.54
CA ASP A 104 -4.68 -12.45 1.47
C ASP A 104 -5.11 -11.81 0.14
N TYR A 105 -5.92 -10.76 0.17
CA TYR A 105 -6.29 -10.00 -1.03
C TYR A 105 -5.07 -9.38 -1.73
N TYR A 106 -4.12 -8.85 -0.94
CA TYR A 106 -2.90 -8.22 -1.47
C TYR A 106 -1.83 -9.24 -1.84
N ILE A 107 -1.71 -10.31 -1.05
CA ILE A 107 -0.73 -11.39 -1.29
C ILE A 107 -1.10 -12.16 -2.56
N ASN A 108 -2.39 -12.52 -2.71
CA ASN A 108 -2.88 -13.27 -3.87
C ASN A 108 -2.96 -12.43 -5.14
N GLY A 109 -2.96 -11.09 -5.02
CA GLY A 109 -2.85 -10.19 -6.16
C GLY A 109 -1.47 -10.19 -6.84
N LEU A 110 -0.44 -10.61 -6.12
CA LEU A 110 0.92 -10.78 -6.65
C LEU A 110 1.05 -12.16 -7.33
N GLN A 111 0.51 -12.27 -8.53
CA GLN A 111 0.50 -13.50 -9.32
C GLN A 111 1.16 -13.26 -10.68
N ASP A 112 1.69 -14.31 -11.28
CA ASP A 112 2.30 -14.29 -12.60
C ASP A 112 3.32 -13.15 -12.73
N ASN A 113 3.06 -12.21 -13.64
CA ASN A 113 3.90 -11.06 -13.91
C ASN A 113 3.48 -9.80 -13.11
N ILE A 114 2.47 -9.88 -12.23
CA ILE A 114 2.06 -8.74 -11.38
C ILE A 114 3.00 -8.69 -10.17
N LYS A 115 3.85 -7.67 -10.12
CA LYS A 115 4.89 -7.49 -9.10
C LYS A 115 4.59 -6.37 -8.11
N LEU A 116 3.62 -5.51 -8.43
CA LEU A 116 3.11 -4.45 -7.58
C LEU A 116 1.59 -4.49 -7.63
N PHE A 117 0.95 -4.61 -6.46
CA PHE A 117 -0.51 -4.73 -6.38
C PHE A 117 -1.06 -3.84 -5.26
N GLY A 118 -2.23 -3.25 -5.46
CA GLY A 118 -2.87 -2.39 -4.44
C GLY A 118 -4.38 -2.38 -4.50
N SER A 119 -5.02 -1.51 -3.71
CA SER A 119 -6.47 -1.35 -3.76
C SER A 119 -6.94 -0.75 -5.09
N THR A 120 -6.24 0.27 -5.57
CA THR A 120 -6.67 1.07 -6.74
C THR A 120 -5.48 1.46 -7.61
N ILE A 121 -5.76 1.66 -8.91
CA ILE A 121 -4.84 2.26 -9.87
C ILE A 121 -5.41 3.58 -10.35
N ASN A 122 -4.59 4.63 -10.37
CA ASN A 122 -4.90 5.93 -10.94
C ASN A 122 -4.20 6.07 -12.30
N ASN A 123 -4.90 6.64 -13.29
CA ASN A 123 -4.42 6.78 -14.68
C ASN A 123 -4.23 8.24 -15.11
N ALA A 124 -4.20 9.20 -14.17
CA ALA A 124 -4.14 10.64 -14.48
C ALA A 124 -2.91 11.03 -15.32
N TYR A 125 -1.75 10.41 -15.06
CA TYR A 125 -0.49 10.61 -15.80
C TYR A 125 0.01 9.27 -16.33
N HIS A 126 0.84 8.56 -15.57
CA HIS A 126 1.13 7.16 -15.75
C HIS A 126 0.15 6.34 -14.94
N SER A 127 -0.22 5.17 -15.44
CA SER A 127 -0.98 4.22 -14.64
C SER A 127 -0.14 3.83 -13.43
N HIS A 128 -0.65 4.06 -12.24
CA HIS A 128 0.10 3.79 -11.01
C HIS A 128 -0.81 3.29 -9.89
N VAL A 129 -0.30 2.35 -9.12
CA VAL A 129 -0.91 1.89 -7.89
C VAL A 129 -0.82 3.00 -6.85
N GLN A 130 -1.94 3.31 -6.20
CA GLN A 130 -1.95 4.34 -5.16
C GLN A 130 -1.36 3.79 -3.86
N THR A 131 -0.35 4.47 -3.32
CA THR A 131 0.50 3.97 -2.23
C THR A 131 -0.08 4.13 -0.82
N TYR A 132 -1.39 4.39 -0.67
CA TYR A 132 -2.00 4.35 0.65
C TYR A 132 -2.06 2.91 1.23
N ILE A 133 -2.20 1.90 0.34
CA ILE A 133 -1.95 0.49 0.62
C ILE A 133 -1.54 -0.24 -0.65
N PHE A 134 -0.45 -1.00 -0.60
CA PHE A 134 0.04 -1.78 -1.73
C PHE A 134 0.93 -2.94 -1.27
N SER A 135 1.17 -3.90 -2.15
CA SER A 135 2.06 -5.02 -1.92
C SER A 135 3.10 -5.16 -3.03
N LEU A 136 4.24 -5.73 -2.65
CA LEU A 136 5.36 -6.10 -3.52
C LEU A 136 5.81 -7.52 -3.18
N ASP A 137 6.31 -8.26 -4.16
CA ASP A 137 7.11 -9.44 -3.89
C ASP A 137 8.59 -9.07 -3.64
N LYS A 138 9.37 -10.03 -3.19
CA LYS A 138 10.79 -9.84 -2.85
C LYS A 138 11.62 -9.37 -4.03
N GLU A 139 11.35 -9.88 -5.24
CA GLU A 139 12.07 -9.53 -6.44
C GLU A 139 11.86 -8.06 -6.82
N ALA A 140 10.61 -7.62 -6.85
CA ALA A 140 10.28 -6.22 -7.12
C ALA A 140 10.80 -5.28 -6.04
N LEU A 141 10.70 -5.66 -4.76
CA LEU A 141 11.26 -4.84 -3.68
C LEU A 141 12.77 -4.70 -3.80
N ALA A 142 13.50 -5.79 -4.06
CA ALA A 142 14.95 -5.74 -4.24
C ALA A 142 15.36 -4.81 -5.39
N TYR A 143 14.67 -4.90 -6.52
CA TYR A 143 14.87 -3.99 -7.65
C TYR A 143 14.62 -2.52 -7.27
N LEU A 144 13.53 -2.24 -6.56
CA LEU A 144 13.18 -0.87 -6.15
C LEU A 144 14.17 -0.30 -5.11
N ILE A 145 14.77 -1.15 -4.26
CA ILE A 145 15.86 -0.77 -3.37
C ILE A 145 17.12 -0.43 -4.19
N GLU A 146 17.49 -1.29 -5.14
CA GLU A 146 18.65 -1.10 -6.01
C GLU A 146 18.61 0.23 -6.75
N ILE A 147 17.45 0.60 -7.33
CA ILE A 147 17.28 1.87 -8.04
C ILE A 147 16.96 3.07 -7.11
N GLY A 148 17.00 2.86 -5.78
CA GLY A 148 16.90 3.92 -4.76
C GLY A 148 15.48 4.44 -4.50
N LYS A 149 14.43 3.70 -4.81
CA LYS A 149 13.04 4.07 -4.46
C LYS A 149 12.75 3.90 -2.97
N PHE A 150 13.41 2.93 -2.33
CA PHE A 150 13.51 2.81 -0.88
C PHE A 150 14.95 3.14 -0.48
N SER A 151 15.13 4.16 0.37
CA SER A 151 16.46 4.62 0.75
C SER A 151 16.44 5.27 2.14
N ILE A 152 17.49 5.02 2.92
CA ILE A 152 17.73 5.68 4.21
C ILE A 152 18.73 6.85 4.09
N THR A 153 19.28 7.07 2.91
CA THR A 153 20.25 8.15 2.65
C THR A 153 19.67 9.28 1.80
N LYS A 154 18.62 8.98 1.01
CA LYS A 154 17.94 9.94 0.13
C LYS A 154 16.45 10.00 0.45
N TYR A 155 16.10 10.83 1.42
CA TYR A 155 14.70 10.99 1.82
C TYR A 155 13.95 11.99 0.91
N LEU A 156 12.66 11.68 0.67
CA LEU A 156 11.73 12.59 0.02
C LEU A 156 11.49 13.83 0.91
N ARG A 157 11.65 15.03 0.35
CA ARG A 157 11.62 16.30 1.10
C ARG A 157 10.25 16.98 1.08
N SER A 158 9.42 16.69 0.07
CA SER A 158 8.14 17.36 -0.14
C SER A 158 7.00 16.40 -0.44
N ALA A 159 5.75 16.89 -0.35
CA ALA A 159 4.57 16.13 -0.77
C ALA A 159 4.60 15.83 -2.28
N ARG A 160 5.13 16.77 -3.09
CA ARG A 160 5.28 16.58 -4.53
C ARG A 160 6.28 15.48 -4.88
N GLU A 161 7.40 15.41 -4.16
CA GLU A 161 8.36 14.30 -4.34
C GLU A 161 7.75 12.96 -3.96
N ALA A 162 6.97 12.89 -2.87
CA ALA A 162 6.26 11.69 -2.47
C ALA A 162 5.24 11.23 -3.53
N GLN A 163 4.46 12.15 -4.08
CA GLN A 163 3.52 11.88 -5.17
C GLN A 163 4.24 11.42 -6.44
N ASN A 164 5.33 12.09 -6.80
CA ASN A 164 6.15 11.67 -7.94
C ASN A 164 6.72 10.27 -7.72
N ASN A 165 7.20 9.94 -6.52
CA ASN A 165 7.74 8.63 -6.21
C ASN A 165 6.66 7.53 -6.32
N GLU A 166 5.42 7.80 -5.90
CA GLU A 166 4.26 6.91 -6.08
C GLU A 166 4.08 6.55 -7.56
N ILE A 167 4.07 7.56 -8.43
CA ILE A 167 3.92 7.37 -9.89
C ILE A 167 5.13 6.60 -10.46
N LEU A 168 6.33 7.01 -10.07
CA LEU A 168 7.58 6.45 -10.61
C LEU A 168 7.79 4.99 -10.19
N ILE A 169 7.41 4.56 -9.00
CA ILE A 169 7.50 3.15 -8.59
C ILE A 169 6.72 2.27 -9.58
N SER A 170 5.48 2.62 -9.88
CA SER A 170 4.68 1.85 -10.85
C SER A 170 5.26 1.90 -12.25
N LYS A 171 5.79 3.06 -12.65
CA LYS A 171 6.47 3.21 -13.95
C LYS A 171 7.72 2.33 -14.05
N ASP A 172 8.57 2.32 -13.02
CA ASP A 172 9.79 1.51 -13.03
C ASP A 172 9.48 0.01 -13.08
N ILE A 173 8.43 -0.43 -12.38
CA ILE A 173 7.93 -1.81 -12.46
C ILE A 173 7.48 -2.14 -13.90
N THR A 174 6.69 -1.27 -14.53
CA THR A 174 6.21 -1.52 -15.91
C THR A 174 7.33 -1.40 -16.96
N ASP A 175 8.28 -0.49 -16.79
CA ASP A 175 9.45 -0.36 -17.66
C ASP A 175 10.36 -1.60 -17.57
N LYS A 176 10.45 -2.24 -16.41
CA LYS A 176 11.14 -3.52 -16.23
C LYS A 176 10.46 -4.68 -16.96
N GLY A 177 9.21 -4.47 -17.39
CA GLY A 177 8.39 -5.46 -18.09
C GLY A 177 7.50 -6.28 -17.17
N TRP A 178 7.42 -5.92 -15.91
CA TRP A 178 6.48 -6.47 -14.95
C TRP A 178 5.16 -5.71 -14.98
N ASN A 179 4.07 -6.37 -14.61
CA ASN A 179 2.76 -5.74 -14.57
C ASN A 179 2.45 -5.19 -13.17
N ILE A 180 1.52 -4.24 -13.12
CA ILE A 180 0.89 -3.76 -11.90
C ILE A 180 -0.57 -4.19 -11.87
N GLY A 181 -1.15 -4.35 -10.68
CA GLY A 181 -2.53 -4.78 -10.51
C GLY A 181 -3.24 -4.08 -9.35
N CYS A 182 -4.54 -4.23 -9.29
CA CYS A 182 -5.34 -3.77 -8.16
C CYS A 182 -6.62 -4.60 -7.98
N LEU A 183 -7.31 -4.34 -6.87
CA LEU A 183 -8.56 -5.03 -6.52
C LEU A 183 -9.75 -4.65 -7.40
N LEU A 184 -9.71 -3.49 -8.07
CA LEU A 184 -10.80 -3.02 -8.91
C LEU A 184 -11.07 -3.98 -10.07
N LYS A 185 -12.29 -4.50 -10.14
CA LYS A 185 -12.74 -5.45 -11.18
C LYS A 185 -12.62 -4.89 -12.58
N CYS A 186 -12.83 -3.57 -12.76
CA CYS A 186 -12.71 -2.91 -14.05
C CYS A 186 -11.29 -2.94 -14.62
N TYR A 187 -10.27 -3.24 -13.79
CA TYR A 187 -8.86 -3.32 -14.19
C TYR A 187 -8.32 -4.74 -14.23
N GLN A 188 -9.13 -5.74 -13.93
CA GLN A 188 -8.70 -7.14 -14.03
C GLN A 188 -8.33 -7.52 -15.48
N GLY A 189 -7.21 -8.23 -15.62
CA GLY A 189 -6.70 -8.68 -16.93
C GLY A 189 -6.10 -7.57 -17.79
N ILE A 190 -5.90 -6.35 -17.29
CA ILE A 190 -5.21 -5.30 -18.02
C ILE A 190 -3.69 -5.47 -17.87
N ASP A 191 -3.00 -5.48 -19.00
CA ASP A 191 -1.54 -5.35 -19.06
C ASP A 191 -1.16 -3.86 -19.07
N PHE A 192 -0.76 -3.34 -17.91
CA PHE A 192 -0.33 -1.94 -17.73
C PHE A 192 1.09 -1.66 -18.25
N THR A 193 1.80 -2.65 -18.77
CA THR A 193 3.02 -2.40 -19.54
C THR A 193 2.70 -1.80 -20.92
N PHE A 194 1.46 -1.98 -21.38
CA PHE A 194 0.97 -1.56 -22.70
C PHE A 194 1.82 -2.04 -23.89
N LYS A 195 2.58 -3.11 -23.71
CA LYS A 195 3.41 -3.68 -24.78
C LYS A 195 2.60 -4.32 -25.89
N ASN A 196 1.52 -5.03 -25.52
CA ASN A 196 0.70 -5.79 -26.45
C ASN A 196 -0.50 -5.00 -26.97
N LYS A 197 -0.98 -4.02 -26.18
CA LYS A 197 -2.12 -3.18 -26.51
C LYS A 197 -1.88 -1.78 -25.98
N ALA A 198 -1.89 -0.77 -26.85
CA ALA A 198 -1.62 0.60 -26.46
C ALA A 198 -2.66 1.16 -25.48
N LYS A 199 -2.25 2.04 -24.55
CA LYS A 199 -3.13 2.64 -23.55
C LYS A 199 -4.39 3.25 -24.16
N LYS A 200 -4.28 3.95 -25.30
CA LYS A 200 -5.40 4.55 -26.04
C LYS A 200 -6.47 3.56 -26.47
N ASP A 201 -6.10 2.30 -26.72
CA ASP A 201 -7.00 1.27 -27.23
C ASP A 201 -7.90 0.66 -26.12
N TYR A 202 -7.68 1.03 -24.86
CA TYR A 202 -8.56 0.71 -23.74
C TYR A 202 -9.72 1.72 -23.60
N GLY A 203 -9.63 2.88 -24.28
CA GLY A 203 -10.67 3.90 -24.28
C GLY A 203 -11.09 4.34 -22.88
N ASP A 204 -12.41 4.36 -22.62
CA ASP A 204 -12.98 4.79 -21.34
C ASP A 204 -12.82 3.77 -20.18
N LYS A 205 -12.22 2.60 -20.43
CA LYS A 205 -11.95 1.62 -19.37
C LYS A 205 -10.89 2.11 -18.38
N LEU A 206 -9.98 3.00 -18.80
CA LEU A 206 -8.95 3.55 -17.93
C LEU A 206 -9.39 4.91 -17.36
N HIS A 207 -9.94 4.88 -16.16
CA HIS A 207 -10.40 6.07 -15.46
C HIS A 207 -9.23 6.85 -14.84
N THR A 208 -9.33 8.19 -14.85
CA THR A 208 -8.23 9.05 -14.39
C THR A 208 -8.02 8.99 -12.90
N ASP A 209 -9.07 9.20 -12.10
CA ASP A 209 -9.00 9.13 -10.64
C ASP A 209 -10.22 8.38 -10.12
N ILE A 210 -9.98 7.16 -9.68
CA ILE A 210 -11.01 6.27 -9.18
C ILE A 210 -11.22 6.41 -7.65
N MET A 211 -10.51 7.33 -7.00
CA MET A 211 -10.65 7.59 -5.56
C MET A 211 -11.92 8.38 -5.21
N TYR A 212 -12.54 9.02 -6.18
CA TYR A 212 -13.81 9.68 -5.97
C TYR A 212 -14.95 8.68 -6.08
N GLU A 213 -15.92 8.77 -5.17
CA GLU A 213 -17.09 7.89 -5.03
C GLU A 213 -17.84 7.65 -6.35
N LYS A 214 -17.77 8.62 -7.26
CA LYS A 214 -18.35 8.52 -8.59
C LYS A 214 -17.45 9.21 -9.61
N TYR A 215 -16.87 8.42 -10.52
CA TYR A 215 -16.16 8.94 -11.66
C TYR A 215 -16.77 8.41 -12.96
N ARG A 216 -17.22 9.29 -13.86
CA ARG A 216 -17.87 8.92 -15.13
C ARG A 216 -18.96 7.85 -14.98
N ASN A 217 -19.79 7.95 -13.93
CA ASN A 217 -20.85 6.98 -13.59
C ASN A 217 -20.36 5.59 -13.13
N VAL A 218 -19.07 5.37 -12.92
CA VAL A 218 -18.57 4.17 -12.27
C VAL A 218 -18.64 4.38 -10.75
N LEU A 219 -19.47 3.56 -10.10
CA LEU A 219 -19.49 3.44 -8.63
C LEU A 219 -18.46 2.38 -8.25
N TRP A 220 -17.55 2.71 -7.37
CA TRP A 220 -16.74 1.71 -6.70
C TRP A 220 -17.37 1.35 -5.35
N ASN A 221 -17.08 0.14 -4.87
CA ASN A 221 -17.59 -0.38 -3.62
C ASN A 221 -16.42 -0.60 -2.65
N GLU A 222 -16.55 -0.15 -1.41
CA GLU A 222 -15.53 -0.32 -0.37
C GLU A 222 -15.15 -1.79 -0.16
N TYR A 223 -16.11 -2.70 -0.29
CA TYR A 223 -15.85 -4.15 -0.21
C TYR A 223 -15.07 -4.72 -1.41
N GLU A 224 -15.03 -4.00 -2.53
CA GLU A 224 -14.23 -4.39 -3.68
C GLU A 224 -12.75 -4.05 -3.45
N VAL A 225 -12.47 -2.92 -2.81
CA VAL A 225 -11.11 -2.40 -2.63
C VAL A 225 -10.50 -2.72 -1.27
N VAL A 226 -11.28 -3.31 -0.36
CA VAL A 226 -10.90 -3.71 1.01
C VAL A 226 -10.50 -2.52 1.90
N PHE A 227 -9.66 -1.63 1.43
CA PHE A 227 -9.33 -0.36 2.08
C PHE A 227 -9.56 0.82 1.15
N ILE A 228 -10.11 1.89 1.72
CA ILE A 228 -10.31 3.17 1.05
C ILE A 228 -9.38 4.24 1.61
N LYS A 229 -9.14 5.30 0.85
CA LYS A 229 -8.37 6.45 1.31
C LYS A 229 -9.29 7.40 2.09
N GLY A 230 -9.38 7.21 3.41
CA GLY A 230 -10.35 7.87 4.28
C GLY A 230 -10.28 9.39 4.31
N ASN A 231 -9.15 10.02 3.97
CA ASN A 231 -9.02 11.47 3.93
C ASN A 231 -9.61 12.12 2.65
N ARG A 232 -10.12 11.32 1.71
CA ARG A 232 -10.73 11.81 0.47
C ARG A 232 -12.21 11.46 0.32
N ILE A 233 -12.74 10.63 1.20
CA ILE A 233 -14.10 10.15 1.16
C ILE A 233 -14.79 10.61 2.45
N LYS A 234 -15.95 11.26 2.33
CA LYS A 234 -16.84 11.48 3.47
C LYS A 234 -17.50 10.14 3.78
N VAL A 235 -16.94 9.42 4.73
CA VAL A 235 -17.58 8.21 5.24
C VAL A 235 -18.78 8.66 6.04
N THR A 236 -19.97 8.28 5.62
CA THR A 236 -21.16 8.40 6.46
C THR A 236 -20.96 7.50 7.68
N SER A 237 -21.35 7.97 8.86
CA SER A 237 -21.16 7.30 10.17
C SER A 237 -21.73 5.88 10.28
N SER A 238 -22.40 5.37 9.24
CA SER A 238 -22.88 4.00 9.12
C SER A 238 -21.81 2.98 8.72
N LEU A 239 -20.62 3.41 8.29
CA LEU A 239 -19.49 2.55 7.91
C LEU A 239 -18.48 2.31 9.06
N ILE A 240 -18.67 2.97 10.20
CA ILE A 240 -17.88 2.77 11.42
C ILE A 240 -18.76 1.99 12.41
N ARG A 241 -18.96 0.70 12.19
CA ARG A 241 -19.54 -0.20 13.18
C ARG A 241 -18.66 -1.42 13.37
#